data_8e963064d73d5ee16075cca601aaa7e8
#
_entry.id   8e963064d73d5ee16075cca601aaa7e8
#
_cell.length_a   1.000
_cell.length_b   1.000
_cell.length_c   1.000
_cell.angle_alpha   90.00
_cell.angle_beta   90.00
_cell.angle_gamma   90.00
#
_symmetry.space_group_name_H-M   'P 1'
#
loop_
_entity.id
_entity.type
_entity.pdbx_description
1 polymer ?
#
loop_
_entity_poly.entity_id
_entity_poly.type
_entity_poly.pdbx_seq_one_letter_code
_entity_poly.pdbx_strand_id
1 'polypeptide(L)'
;MTASVLTLALLSATALAVQAASIGVNFSENDGNQSWLTSTTPVGPTAIQSGFFNTTNNPTGAAGLPVRTGSLAAGSLLGLVDSTGAVTSTSVAWSSPNAWYNASGTGSDEARLNVGYLDDGGAGASITFSSIPFALYDVYILLGSDAGDTHTSEIPRVNGANVLAADFPAFGNLIGSGGGWIEADGTNRGNYVVARGISGASVNISGQNSTSNRIGISGIVINQVPEPSAALLGLGALVGLIVRRRR
;
A
#
# COMPACT_ATOMS: atom_id res chain seq x y z
N MET A 1 56.98 34.60 -3.73
CA MET A 1 56.36 33.28 -3.61
C MET A 1 55.05 33.44 -2.87
N THR A 2 53.95 33.55 -3.57
CA THR A 2 52.59 33.69 -2.98
C THR A 2 51.86 32.35 -3.14
N ALA A 3 51.64 31.68 -2.02
CA ALA A 3 50.89 30.44 -1.98
C ALA A 3 49.38 30.75 -2.03
N SER A 4 48.76 30.42 -3.16
CA SER A 4 47.29 30.45 -3.30
C SER A 4 46.65 29.28 -2.56
N VAL A 5 46.03 29.55 -1.45
CA VAL A 5 45.20 28.58 -0.73
C VAL A 5 43.88 28.41 -1.50
N LEU A 6 43.73 27.28 -2.16
CA LEU A 6 42.50 26.92 -2.88
C LEU A 6 41.54 26.30 -1.87
N THR A 7 40.59 27.08 -1.38
CA THR A 7 39.51 26.60 -0.50
C THR A 7 38.54 25.77 -1.33
N LEU A 8 38.59 24.47 -1.17
CA LEU A 8 37.66 23.54 -1.78
C LEU A 8 36.34 23.58 -0.99
N ALA A 9 35.38 24.38 -1.43
CA ALA A 9 34.02 24.32 -0.89
C ALA A 9 33.39 22.99 -1.29
N LEU A 10 33.30 22.05 -0.36
CA LEU A 10 32.49 20.85 -0.49
C LEU A 10 31.02 21.29 -0.46
N LEU A 11 30.39 21.45 -1.63
CA LEU A 11 28.93 21.48 -1.70
C LEU A 11 28.43 20.07 -1.35
N SER A 12 28.04 19.86 -0.11
CA SER A 12 27.23 18.76 0.31
C SER A 12 25.85 18.93 -0.33
N ALA A 13 25.66 18.35 -1.50
CA ALA A 13 24.33 18.15 -2.05
C ALA A 13 23.62 17.14 -1.13
N THR A 14 22.86 17.63 -0.17
CA THR A 14 21.87 16.82 0.53
C THR A 14 20.87 16.38 -0.52
N ALA A 15 20.99 15.13 -0.97
CA ALA A 15 19.94 14.51 -1.73
C ALA A 15 18.72 14.46 -0.81
N LEU A 16 17.77 15.37 -1.03
CA LEU A 16 16.46 15.24 -0.43
C LEU A 16 15.92 13.88 -0.91
N ALA A 17 15.80 12.94 0.01
CA ALA A 17 15.11 11.71 -0.26
C ALA A 17 13.67 12.10 -0.58
N VAL A 18 13.32 12.12 -1.86
CA VAL A 18 11.93 12.27 -2.28
C VAL A 18 11.24 11.00 -1.78
N GLN A 19 10.34 11.16 -0.83
CA GLN A 19 9.52 10.04 -0.37
C GLN A 19 8.79 9.49 -1.59
N ALA A 20 8.85 8.18 -1.79
CA ALA A 20 8.15 7.52 -2.87
C ALA A 20 6.65 7.80 -2.76
N ALA A 21 6.02 8.17 -3.86
CA ALA A 21 4.58 8.35 -3.89
C ALA A 21 3.89 6.99 -3.72
N SER A 22 2.77 6.97 -3.01
CA SER A 22 1.97 5.76 -2.85
C SER A 22 0.48 6.04 -3.08
N ILE A 23 -0.25 5.01 -3.49
CA ILE A 23 -1.71 5.05 -3.66
C ILE A 23 -2.29 3.97 -2.77
N GLY A 24 -2.96 4.37 -1.68
CA GLY A 24 -3.57 3.47 -0.72
C GLY A 24 -5.08 3.36 -0.89
N VAL A 25 -5.62 2.16 -0.75
CA VAL A 25 -7.06 1.88 -0.69
C VAL A 25 -7.36 1.13 0.59
N ASN A 26 -8.31 1.63 1.37
CA ASN A 26 -8.86 0.98 2.56
C ASN A 26 -10.21 0.37 2.23
N PHE A 27 -10.33 -0.94 2.42
CA PHE A 27 -11.59 -1.65 2.29
C PHE A 27 -12.31 -1.64 3.63
N SER A 28 -13.43 -0.95 3.67
CA SER A 28 -14.19 -0.73 4.90
C SER A 28 -15.61 -1.23 4.77
N GLU A 29 -16.27 -1.51 5.89
CA GLU A 29 -17.67 -1.94 5.97
C GLU A 29 -18.54 -0.81 6.54
N ASN A 30 -19.86 -0.99 6.48
CA ASN A 30 -20.84 -0.08 7.06
C ASN A 30 -21.03 -0.34 8.56
N ASP A 31 -20.01 -0.06 9.33
CA ASP A 31 -19.85 -0.34 10.76
C ASP A 31 -20.05 0.89 11.64
N GLY A 32 -20.79 1.88 11.16
CA GLY A 32 -20.92 3.17 11.83
C GLY A 32 -19.66 4.04 11.76
N ASN A 33 -18.88 3.90 10.70
CA ASN A 33 -17.63 4.61 10.39
C ASN A 33 -16.42 4.17 11.24
N GLN A 34 -16.44 2.99 11.82
CA GLN A 34 -15.33 2.49 12.65
C GLN A 34 -14.14 2.02 11.81
N SER A 35 -14.38 1.52 10.59
CA SER A 35 -13.35 1.13 9.64
C SER A 35 -13.05 2.19 8.57
N TRP A 36 -13.66 3.35 8.68
CA TRP A 36 -13.51 4.41 7.69
C TRP A 36 -12.36 5.35 8.05
N LEU A 37 -11.33 5.35 7.20
CA LEU A 37 -10.24 6.31 7.26
C LEU A 37 -10.61 7.60 6.54
N THR A 38 -10.74 8.69 7.30
CA THR A 38 -10.92 10.06 6.77
C THR A 38 -9.76 10.98 7.11
N SER A 39 -8.83 10.50 7.92
CA SER A 39 -7.67 11.25 8.38
C SER A 39 -6.59 11.31 7.30
N THR A 40 -5.86 12.42 7.27
CA THR A 40 -4.62 12.56 6.52
C THR A 40 -3.40 12.17 7.36
N THR A 41 -3.60 11.63 8.56
CA THR A 41 -2.52 11.11 9.39
C THR A 41 -1.89 9.90 8.71
N PRO A 42 -0.56 9.85 8.56
CA PRO A 42 0.10 8.69 8.01
C PRO A 42 -0.14 7.44 8.86
N VAL A 43 -0.64 6.38 8.23
CA VAL A 43 -0.93 5.08 8.85
C VAL A 43 -0.44 3.94 7.96
N GLY A 44 -0.30 2.77 8.54
CA GLY A 44 0.15 1.57 7.85
C GLY A 44 1.58 1.16 8.21
N PRO A 45 2.11 0.11 7.59
CA PRO A 45 3.50 -0.31 7.76
C PRO A 45 4.48 0.85 7.57
N THR A 46 5.51 0.95 8.43
CA THR A 46 6.45 2.09 8.45
C THR A 46 7.07 2.38 7.08
N ALA A 47 7.25 1.36 6.25
CA ALA A 47 7.81 1.51 4.90
C ALA A 47 6.88 2.26 3.92
N ILE A 48 5.58 2.32 4.22
CA ILE A 48 4.54 2.83 3.31
C ILE A 48 3.53 3.74 4.00
N GLN A 49 3.85 4.31 5.14
CA GLN A 49 2.92 5.19 5.85
C GLN A 49 2.36 6.25 4.89
N SER A 50 1.05 6.15 4.63
CA SER A 50 0.34 7.05 3.73
C SER A 50 -0.69 7.85 4.52
N GLY A 51 -0.72 9.16 4.31
CA GLY A 51 -1.71 10.06 4.91
C GLY A 51 -3.01 10.18 4.11
N PHE A 52 -3.10 9.56 2.93
CA PHE A 52 -4.28 9.62 2.09
C PHE A 52 -4.67 8.21 1.65
N PHE A 53 -5.59 7.60 2.40
CA PHE A 53 -6.21 6.36 1.96
C PHE A 53 -7.55 6.64 1.28
N ASN A 54 -7.73 6.08 0.09
CA ASN A 54 -9.00 6.06 -0.63
C ASN A 54 -9.89 5.00 0.01
N THR A 55 -10.91 5.40 0.76
CA THR A 55 -11.77 4.45 1.47
C THR A 55 -12.97 4.02 0.64
N THR A 56 -13.29 2.74 0.65
CA THR A 56 -14.45 2.21 -0.06
C THR A 56 -15.79 2.61 0.57
N ASN A 57 -15.81 3.00 1.83
CA ASN A 57 -17.01 3.50 2.52
C ASN A 57 -17.09 5.04 2.46
N ASN A 58 -16.98 5.63 1.27
CA ASN A 58 -17.13 7.07 1.06
C ASN A 58 -18.19 7.36 -0.02
N PRO A 59 -19.48 7.21 0.28
CA PRO A 59 -20.53 7.38 -0.71
C PRO A 59 -20.75 8.84 -1.13
N THR A 60 -20.21 9.80 -0.40
CA THR A 60 -20.46 11.25 -0.60
C THR A 60 -19.25 12.04 -1.07
N GLY A 61 -18.07 11.43 -1.24
CA GLY A 61 -16.84 12.14 -1.62
C GLY A 61 -16.29 13.04 -0.51
N ALA A 62 -16.55 12.73 0.76
CA ALA A 62 -16.01 13.49 1.88
C ALA A 62 -14.47 13.56 1.82
N ALA A 63 -13.90 14.64 2.33
CA ALA A 63 -12.46 14.90 2.38
C ALA A 63 -11.74 14.94 1.00
N GLY A 64 -12.48 15.16 -0.10
CA GLY A 64 -11.90 15.18 -1.45
C GLY A 64 -11.49 13.81 -2.00
N LEU A 65 -11.82 12.74 -1.30
CA LEU A 65 -11.57 11.38 -1.76
C LEU A 65 -12.62 10.95 -2.81
N PRO A 66 -12.31 9.98 -3.67
CA PRO A 66 -13.22 9.52 -4.71
C PRO A 66 -14.50 8.90 -4.13
N VAL A 67 -15.60 9.04 -4.87
CA VAL A 67 -16.89 8.44 -4.54
C VAL A 67 -16.94 7.01 -5.07
N ARG A 68 -17.36 6.09 -4.21
CA ARG A 68 -17.57 4.69 -4.58
C ARG A 68 -18.77 4.55 -5.54
N THR A 69 -18.57 3.73 -6.55
CA THR A 69 -19.64 3.18 -7.38
C THR A 69 -19.83 1.69 -7.04
N GLY A 70 -21.03 1.24 -6.86
CA GLY A 70 -21.34 -0.14 -6.46
C GLY A 70 -21.50 -0.32 -4.95
N SER A 71 -21.39 -1.56 -4.49
CA SER A 71 -21.48 -1.95 -3.07
C SER A 71 -20.11 -1.95 -2.37
N LEU A 72 -20.11 -2.20 -1.05
CA LEU A 72 -18.87 -2.38 -0.30
C LEU A 72 -18.13 -3.68 -0.69
N ALA A 73 -18.89 -4.74 -0.97
CA ALA A 73 -18.32 -6.02 -1.42
C ALA A 73 -17.94 -6.03 -2.89
N ALA A 74 -18.59 -5.22 -3.74
CA ALA A 74 -18.27 -5.14 -5.17
C ALA A 74 -18.50 -3.73 -5.70
N GLY A 75 -17.43 -3.07 -6.12
CA GLY A 75 -17.50 -1.67 -6.54
C GLY A 75 -16.25 -1.17 -7.22
N SER A 76 -16.18 0.14 -7.38
CA SER A 76 -15.02 0.84 -7.94
C SER A 76 -14.85 2.25 -7.37
N LEU A 77 -13.60 2.73 -7.41
CA LEU A 77 -13.21 4.13 -7.21
C LEU A 77 -12.42 4.59 -8.42
N LEU A 78 -12.68 5.81 -8.86
CA LEU A 78 -12.00 6.45 -9.99
C LEU A 78 -11.24 7.69 -9.50
N GLY A 79 -10.08 7.95 -10.07
CA GLY A 79 -9.29 9.13 -9.71
C GLY A 79 -8.76 9.04 -8.28
N LEU A 80 -8.05 7.96 -7.97
CA LEU A 80 -7.48 7.75 -6.63
C LEU A 80 -6.51 8.87 -6.27
N VAL A 81 -6.56 9.28 -5.01
CA VAL A 81 -5.63 10.27 -4.44
C VAL A 81 -4.38 9.55 -3.96
N ASP A 82 -3.22 10.10 -4.26
CA ASP A 82 -1.93 9.58 -3.79
C ASP A 82 -1.53 10.12 -2.40
N SER A 83 -0.41 9.66 -1.87
CA SER A 83 0.11 10.06 -0.55
C SER A 83 0.49 11.54 -0.44
N THR A 84 0.54 12.28 -1.55
CA THR A 84 0.77 13.74 -1.58
C THR A 84 -0.53 14.54 -1.57
N GLY A 85 -1.67 13.86 -1.68
CA GLY A 85 -2.99 14.49 -1.84
C GLY A 85 -3.35 14.83 -3.29
N ALA A 86 -2.55 14.40 -4.26
CA ALA A 86 -2.83 14.64 -5.66
C ALA A 86 -3.77 13.59 -6.25
N VAL A 87 -4.75 14.04 -7.03
CA VAL A 87 -5.64 13.15 -7.79
C VAL A 87 -4.85 12.54 -8.95
N THR A 88 -4.88 11.22 -9.05
CA THR A 88 -4.23 10.46 -10.13
C THR A 88 -5.23 9.97 -11.17
N SER A 89 -4.75 9.39 -12.27
CA SER A 89 -5.58 8.66 -13.23
C SER A 89 -5.92 7.24 -12.75
N THR A 90 -5.35 6.80 -11.64
CA THR A 90 -5.53 5.43 -11.14
C THR A 90 -6.96 5.18 -10.71
N SER A 91 -7.44 4.01 -11.04
CA SER A 91 -8.73 3.49 -10.59
C SER A 91 -8.56 2.13 -9.96
N VAL A 92 -9.50 1.74 -9.11
CA VAL A 92 -9.59 0.40 -8.54
C VAL A 92 -11.01 -0.12 -8.71
N ALA A 93 -11.11 -1.40 -9.07
CA ALA A 93 -12.36 -2.16 -9.05
C ALA A 93 -12.15 -3.41 -8.20
N TRP A 94 -13.17 -3.81 -7.46
CA TRP A 94 -13.10 -5.01 -6.61
C TRP A 94 -14.41 -5.79 -6.66
N SER A 95 -14.29 -7.09 -6.38
CA SER A 95 -15.40 -8.01 -6.17
C SER A 95 -14.98 -9.04 -5.14
N SER A 96 -15.82 -9.24 -4.14
CA SER A 96 -15.67 -10.21 -3.08
C SER A 96 -17.06 -10.74 -2.71
N PRO A 97 -17.20 -11.96 -2.20
CA PRO A 97 -18.48 -12.46 -1.69
C PRO A 97 -19.06 -11.57 -0.59
N ASN A 98 -18.22 -11.05 0.29
CA ASN A 98 -18.63 -10.18 1.39
C ASN A 98 -17.63 -9.04 1.62
N ALA A 99 -18.10 -7.98 2.29
CA ALA A 99 -17.29 -7.07 3.06
C ALA A 99 -17.67 -7.23 4.54
N TRP A 100 -16.70 -7.20 5.43
CA TRP A 100 -16.90 -7.46 6.85
C TRP A 100 -16.04 -6.52 7.71
N TYR A 101 -16.26 -6.53 9.00
CA TYR A 101 -15.43 -5.77 9.95
C TYR A 101 -15.28 -6.50 11.28
N ASN A 102 -14.18 -6.22 11.98
CA ASN A 102 -13.94 -6.68 13.33
C ASN A 102 -14.23 -5.56 14.34
N ALA A 103 -15.27 -5.74 15.15
CA ALA A 103 -15.69 -4.74 16.13
C ALA A 103 -14.68 -4.52 17.28
N SER A 104 -13.66 -5.37 17.42
CA SER A 104 -12.73 -5.33 18.55
C SER A 104 -11.60 -4.31 18.41
N GLY A 105 -11.45 -3.67 17.26
CA GLY A 105 -10.29 -2.86 16.92
C GLY A 105 -10.52 -1.37 16.78
N THR A 106 -11.49 -0.78 17.48
CA THR A 106 -11.86 0.62 17.29
C THR A 106 -11.04 1.57 18.13
N GLY A 107 -10.63 2.70 17.58
CA GLY A 107 -10.07 3.82 18.34
C GLY A 107 -8.95 4.61 17.68
N SER A 108 -8.04 3.98 16.97
CA SER A 108 -6.97 4.66 16.24
C SER A 108 -7.14 4.52 14.73
N ASP A 109 -6.54 5.43 13.95
CA ASP A 109 -6.55 5.33 12.49
C ASP A 109 -5.81 4.08 11.99
N GLU A 110 -4.78 3.63 12.72
CA GLU A 110 -4.11 2.35 12.47
C GLU A 110 -5.07 1.16 12.62
N ALA A 111 -5.86 1.14 13.68
CA ALA A 111 -6.86 0.10 13.88
C ALA A 111 -7.94 0.15 12.80
N ARG A 112 -8.40 1.33 12.42
CA ARG A 112 -9.40 1.52 11.35
C ARG A 112 -8.94 0.95 10.01
N LEU A 113 -7.65 1.08 9.68
CA LEU A 113 -7.08 0.51 8.46
C LEU A 113 -7.13 -1.02 8.44
N ASN A 114 -7.20 -1.67 9.60
CA ASN A 114 -7.16 -3.13 9.71
C ASN A 114 -8.53 -3.75 10.08
N VAL A 115 -9.50 -2.96 10.52
CA VAL A 115 -10.79 -3.44 11.04
C VAL A 115 -11.74 -3.91 9.96
N GLY A 116 -11.91 -3.11 8.90
CA GLY A 116 -12.76 -3.47 7.76
C GLY A 116 -11.99 -4.23 6.71
N TYR A 117 -12.63 -5.17 6.04
CA TYR A 117 -11.96 -5.97 5.01
C TYR A 117 -12.93 -6.57 3.98
N LEU A 118 -12.41 -6.88 2.81
CA LEU A 118 -13.07 -7.76 1.86
C LEU A 118 -12.88 -9.20 2.34
N ASP A 119 -13.97 -9.90 2.56
CA ASP A 119 -13.98 -11.30 2.97
C ASP A 119 -14.25 -12.16 1.75
N ASP A 120 -13.29 -12.98 1.36
CA ASP A 120 -13.39 -13.81 0.17
C ASP A 120 -14.39 -14.98 0.31
N GLY A 121 -14.85 -15.28 1.55
CA GLY A 121 -15.84 -16.32 1.82
C GLY A 121 -15.46 -17.72 1.30
N GLY A 122 -14.20 -17.91 0.90
CA GLY A 122 -13.73 -19.12 0.22
C GLY A 122 -14.03 -19.17 -1.28
N ALA A 123 -14.71 -18.17 -1.84
CA ALA A 123 -15.00 -18.08 -3.28
C ALA A 123 -13.99 -17.18 -4.04
N GLY A 124 -13.09 -16.56 -3.31
CA GLY A 124 -12.06 -15.68 -3.84
C GLY A 124 -12.49 -14.21 -3.92
N ALA A 125 -11.56 -13.32 -3.61
CA ALA A 125 -11.68 -11.89 -3.88
C ALA A 125 -10.84 -11.53 -5.11
N SER A 126 -11.25 -10.50 -5.83
CA SER A 126 -10.52 -9.94 -6.96
C SER A 126 -10.49 -8.43 -6.86
N ILE A 127 -9.30 -7.84 -6.96
CA ILE A 127 -9.07 -6.40 -6.91
C ILE A 127 -8.18 -6.04 -8.07
N THR A 128 -8.59 -5.09 -8.91
CA THR A 128 -7.81 -4.66 -10.07
C THR A 128 -7.58 -3.16 -10.00
N PHE A 129 -6.31 -2.76 -9.97
CA PHE A 129 -5.89 -1.40 -10.21
C PHE A 129 -5.58 -1.20 -11.68
N SER A 130 -5.93 -0.03 -12.21
CA SER A 130 -5.68 0.37 -13.60
C SER A 130 -5.16 1.80 -13.65
N SER A 131 -4.42 2.11 -14.71
CA SER A 131 -3.81 3.42 -14.94
C SER A 131 -2.85 3.86 -13.81
N ILE A 132 -2.07 2.90 -13.29
CA ILE A 132 -1.03 3.17 -12.29
C ILE A 132 0.07 4.01 -12.95
N PRO A 133 0.44 5.19 -12.38
CA PRO A 133 1.41 6.10 -12.99
C PRO A 133 2.89 5.70 -12.76
N PHE A 134 3.14 4.69 -11.95
CA PHE A 134 4.48 4.28 -11.55
C PHE A 134 5.06 3.25 -12.51
N ALA A 135 6.29 3.46 -12.98
CA ALA A 135 6.98 2.50 -13.86
C ALA A 135 7.35 1.21 -13.13
N LEU A 136 7.74 1.33 -11.85
CA LEU A 136 8.07 0.23 -10.95
C LEU A 136 7.48 0.52 -9.58
N TYR A 137 6.85 -0.49 -8.96
CA TYR A 137 6.21 -0.35 -7.66
C TYR A 137 6.14 -1.67 -6.90
N ASP A 138 5.98 -1.56 -5.59
CA ASP A 138 5.66 -2.67 -4.71
C ASP A 138 4.17 -2.63 -4.35
N VAL A 139 3.57 -3.80 -4.20
CA VAL A 139 2.17 -3.97 -3.80
C VAL A 139 2.13 -4.52 -2.39
N TYR A 140 1.68 -3.70 -1.44
CA TYR A 140 1.44 -4.10 -0.07
C TYR A 140 -0.02 -4.51 0.07
N ILE A 141 -0.27 -5.72 0.54
CA ILE A 141 -1.61 -6.27 0.78
C ILE A 141 -1.78 -6.36 2.29
N LEU A 142 -2.64 -5.51 2.83
CA LEU A 142 -2.95 -5.46 4.26
C LEU A 142 -4.05 -6.46 4.55
N LEU A 143 -3.85 -7.26 5.59
CA LEU A 143 -4.73 -8.38 5.91
C LEU A 143 -5.55 -8.08 7.15
N GLY A 144 -6.85 -8.29 7.08
CA GLY A 144 -7.81 -8.14 8.17
C GLY A 144 -8.55 -9.44 8.42
N SER A 145 -9.05 -9.65 9.64
CA SER A 145 -9.84 -10.82 10.00
C SER A 145 -10.66 -10.55 11.26
N ASP A 146 -11.80 -11.20 11.39
CA ASP A 146 -12.65 -11.19 12.59
C ASP A 146 -12.24 -12.25 13.62
N ALA A 147 -11.48 -13.26 13.24
CA ALA A 147 -11.23 -14.45 14.03
C ALA A 147 -9.87 -14.50 14.72
N GLY A 148 -9.21 -13.37 14.91
CA GLY A 148 -7.89 -13.36 15.55
C GLY A 148 -6.86 -14.16 14.72
N ASP A 149 -6.18 -15.10 15.35
CA ASP A 149 -5.09 -15.88 14.75
C ASP A 149 -5.53 -17.26 14.21
N THR A 150 -6.83 -17.57 14.21
CA THR A 150 -7.33 -18.90 13.85
C THR A 150 -7.63 -19.08 12.37
N HIS A 151 -7.64 -18.00 11.57
CA HIS A 151 -7.82 -18.12 10.14
C HIS A 151 -6.54 -18.62 9.50
N THR A 152 -6.58 -19.82 8.94
CA THR A 152 -5.57 -20.27 7.98
C THR A 152 -5.75 -19.42 6.75
N SER A 153 -4.95 -18.41 6.62
CA SER A 153 -5.04 -17.50 5.50
C SER A 153 -4.46 -18.14 4.27
N GLU A 154 -5.23 -18.00 3.26
CA GLU A 154 -4.83 -18.20 1.90
C GLU A 154 -3.75 -17.19 1.49
N ILE A 155 -2.84 -17.59 0.62
CA ILE A 155 -1.82 -16.68 0.09
C ILE A 155 -2.45 -15.76 -0.97
N PRO A 156 -2.34 -14.43 -0.83
CA PRO A 156 -2.71 -13.53 -1.91
C PRO A 156 -1.88 -13.78 -3.15
N ARG A 157 -2.49 -13.56 -4.31
CA ARG A 157 -1.83 -13.59 -5.61
C ARG A 157 -1.76 -12.19 -6.20
N VAL A 158 -0.65 -11.90 -6.83
CA VAL A 158 -0.49 -10.70 -7.64
C VAL A 158 -0.20 -11.12 -9.07
N ASN A 159 -1.05 -10.68 -9.99
CA ASN A 159 -1.00 -11.08 -11.41
C ASN A 159 -0.98 -12.61 -11.60
N GLY A 160 -1.71 -13.34 -10.77
CA GLY A 160 -1.81 -14.80 -10.78
C GLY A 160 -0.66 -15.55 -10.10
N ALA A 161 0.40 -14.87 -9.67
CA ALA A 161 1.51 -15.47 -8.94
C ALA A 161 1.30 -15.35 -7.42
N ASN A 162 1.58 -16.40 -6.67
CA ASN A 162 1.57 -16.34 -5.21
C ASN A 162 2.59 -15.32 -4.70
N VAL A 163 2.21 -14.50 -3.71
CA VAL A 163 3.11 -13.53 -3.10
C VAL A 163 4.14 -14.21 -2.20
N LEU A 164 3.76 -15.31 -1.56
CA LEU A 164 4.63 -16.14 -0.74
C LEU A 164 4.76 -17.54 -1.34
N ALA A 165 5.87 -18.21 -1.04
CA ALA A 165 6.14 -19.55 -1.57
C ALA A 165 5.32 -20.68 -0.90
N ALA A 166 4.82 -20.45 0.31
CA ALA A 166 4.06 -21.43 1.09
C ALA A 166 2.88 -20.73 1.78
N ASP A 167 1.81 -21.51 2.04
CA ASP A 167 0.68 -21.06 2.85
C ASP A 167 1.18 -20.67 4.23
N PHE A 168 0.93 -19.44 4.59
CA PHE A 168 1.35 -18.90 5.87
C PHE A 168 0.17 -18.18 6.51
N PRO A 169 -0.29 -18.62 7.70
CA PRO A 169 -1.44 -17.98 8.31
C PRO A 169 -1.11 -16.53 8.64
N ALA A 170 -1.83 -15.60 8.03
CA ALA A 170 -1.78 -14.20 8.39
C ALA A 170 -2.54 -13.98 9.71
N PHE A 171 -2.06 -13.03 10.52
CA PHE A 171 -2.78 -12.59 11.70
C PHE A 171 -3.62 -11.39 11.34
N GLY A 172 -4.95 -11.55 11.37
CA GLY A 172 -5.85 -10.49 11.02
C GLY A 172 -5.77 -9.29 11.94
N ASN A 173 -5.86 -9.37 13.22
CA ASN A 173 -6.13 -8.22 14.07
C ASN A 173 -5.04 -7.92 15.12
N LEU A 174 -3.76 -8.00 14.74
CA LEU A 174 -2.67 -7.64 15.66
C LEU A 174 -2.71 -6.18 16.11
N ILE A 175 -3.17 -5.27 15.24
CA ILE A 175 -3.18 -3.83 15.50
C ILE A 175 -4.25 -3.47 16.52
N GLY A 176 -5.46 -4.03 16.42
CA GLY A 176 -6.52 -3.85 17.40
C GLY A 176 -6.18 -4.39 18.78
N SER A 177 -5.27 -5.36 18.86
CA SER A 177 -4.76 -5.95 20.10
C SER A 177 -3.51 -5.26 20.64
N GLY A 178 -3.13 -4.09 20.09
CA GLY A 178 -1.93 -3.34 20.49
C GLY A 178 -0.64 -3.85 19.85
N GLY A 179 -0.72 -4.76 18.87
CA GLY A 179 0.40 -5.16 18.02
C GLY A 179 0.67 -4.12 16.91
N GLY A 180 1.80 -4.25 16.22
CA GLY A 180 2.18 -3.41 15.09
C GLY A 180 1.93 -4.09 13.75
N TRP A 181 2.32 -3.41 12.69
CA TRP A 181 2.38 -4.00 11.36
C TRP A 181 3.58 -4.95 11.26
N ILE A 182 3.30 -6.20 10.89
CA ILE A 182 4.30 -7.26 10.75
C ILE A 182 4.16 -7.85 9.35
N GLU A 183 5.27 -7.89 8.60
CA GLU A 183 5.32 -8.55 7.30
C GLU A 183 5.30 -10.06 7.46
N ALA A 184 4.39 -10.73 6.76
CA ALA A 184 4.46 -12.16 6.56
C ALA A 184 5.43 -12.43 5.41
N ASP A 185 6.49 -13.17 5.67
CA ASP A 185 7.61 -13.38 4.74
C ASP A 185 7.81 -14.84 4.33
N GLY A 186 6.85 -15.72 4.66
CA GLY A 186 6.94 -17.17 4.45
C GLY A 186 7.65 -17.92 5.58
N THR A 187 8.22 -17.20 6.54
CA THR A 187 8.82 -17.76 7.77
C THR A 187 8.08 -17.22 9.00
N ASN A 188 7.79 -15.94 8.99
CA ASN A 188 7.08 -15.26 10.06
C ASN A 188 5.64 -14.95 9.63
N ARG A 189 4.72 -15.11 10.56
CA ARG A 189 3.35 -14.67 10.42
C ARG A 189 3.28 -13.14 10.46
N GLY A 190 2.32 -12.57 9.74
CA GLY A 190 2.14 -11.13 9.72
C GLY A 190 0.73 -10.71 9.33
N ASN A 191 0.48 -9.43 9.39
CA ASN A 191 -0.77 -8.81 9.00
C ASN A 191 -0.69 -8.01 7.69
N TYR A 192 0.42 -8.14 6.97
CA TYR A 192 0.54 -7.74 5.57
C TYR A 192 1.56 -8.60 4.83
N VAL A 193 1.46 -8.62 3.51
CA VAL A 193 2.42 -9.23 2.59
C VAL A 193 2.81 -8.25 1.50
N VAL A 194 3.96 -8.45 0.86
CA VAL A 194 4.49 -7.54 -0.16
C VAL A 194 4.88 -8.30 -1.41
N ALA A 195 4.28 -7.93 -2.55
CA ALA A 195 4.78 -8.30 -3.86
C ALA A 195 5.67 -7.16 -4.39
N ARG A 196 6.95 -7.47 -4.60
CA ARG A 196 7.96 -6.46 -4.93
C ARG A 196 8.29 -6.42 -6.40
N GLY A 197 8.67 -5.23 -6.90
CA GLY A 197 9.19 -5.06 -8.25
C GLY A 197 8.16 -5.27 -9.34
N ILE A 198 6.92 -4.92 -9.10
CA ILE A 198 5.84 -5.02 -10.09
C ILE A 198 5.95 -3.85 -11.07
N SER A 199 5.67 -4.11 -12.34
CA SER A 199 5.65 -3.11 -13.40
C SER A 199 4.37 -3.21 -14.23
N GLY A 200 4.08 -2.14 -14.97
CA GLY A 200 2.88 -2.03 -15.82
C GLY A 200 1.81 -1.14 -15.22
N ALA A 201 0.92 -0.64 -16.09
CA ALA A 201 -0.13 0.29 -15.71
C ALA A 201 -1.34 -0.37 -15.01
N SER A 202 -1.30 -1.70 -14.81
CA SER A 202 -2.38 -2.44 -14.18
C SER A 202 -1.81 -3.57 -13.33
N VAL A 203 -2.48 -3.87 -12.21
CA VAL A 203 -2.19 -5.02 -11.36
C VAL A 203 -3.48 -5.64 -10.86
N ASN A 204 -3.53 -6.97 -10.88
CA ASN A 204 -4.61 -7.74 -10.28
C ASN A 204 -4.13 -8.42 -8.99
N ILE A 205 -4.91 -8.27 -7.94
CA ILE A 205 -4.74 -8.94 -6.65
C ILE A 205 -5.94 -9.86 -6.48
N SER A 206 -5.69 -11.12 -6.12
CA SER A 206 -6.76 -12.08 -5.86
C SER A 206 -6.43 -12.97 -4.67
N GLY A 207 -7.47 -13.44 -3.98
CA GLY A 207 -7.39 -14.60 -3.13
C GLY A 207 -7.40 -15.89 -3.95
N GLN A 208 -7.10 -17.02 -3.32
CA GLN A 208 -7.34 -18.33 -3.92
C GLN A 208 -8.82 -18.69 -3.77
N ASN A 209 -9.35 -19.37 -4.73
CA ASN A 209 -10.67 -19.98 -4.60
C ASN A 209 -10.52 -21.32 -3.85
N SER A 210 -10.60 -21.29 -2.53
CA SER A 210 -10.45 -22.46 -1.67
C SER A 210 -11.55 -22.49 -0.62
N THR A 211 -12.25 -23.60 -0.51
CA THR A 211 -13.30 -23.77 0.51
C THR A 211 -12.75 -23.94 1.93
N SER A 212 -11.46 -24.17 2.06
CA SER A 212 -10.82 -24.45 3.36
C SER A 212 -10.09 -23.24 3.94
N ASN A 213 -9.69 -22.29 3.10
CA ASN A 213 -8.88 -21.14 3.48
C ASN A 213 -9.61 -19.86 3.07
N ARG A 214 -9.54 -18.84 3.92
CA ARG A 214 -10.14 -17.54 3.68
C ARG A 214 -9.08 -16.46 3.84
N ILE A 215 -9.20 -15.41 3.05
CA ILE A 215 -8.41 -14.22 3.19
C ILE A 215 -9.32 -13.02 3.43
N GLY A 216 -8.93 -12.19 4.40
CA GLY A 216 -9.48 -10.86 4.58
C GLY A 216 -8.48 -9.83 4.07
N ILE A 217 -8.86 -9.00 3.11
CA ILE A 217 -8.03 -7.92 2.60
C ILE A 217 -8.58 -6.59 3.12
N SER A 218 -7.86 -5.97 4.05
CA SER A 218 -8.27 -4.71 4.67
C SER A 218 -7.80 -3.49 3.88
N GLY A 219 -6.72 -3.62 3.14
CA GLY A 219 -6.22 -2.54 2.29
C GLY A 219 -5.16 -3.00 1.30
N ILE A 220 -4.93 -2.14 0.31
CA ILE A 220 -3.85 -2.30 -0.66
C ILE A 220 -3.11 -0.97 -0.75
N VAL A 221 -1.77 -1.03 -0.80
CA VAL A 221 -0.96 0.14 -1.14
C VAL A 221 -0.05 -0.18 -2.31
N ILE A 222 -0.19 0.60 -3.36
CA ILE A 222 0.74 0.63 -4.50
C ILE A 222 1.81 1.66 -4.16
N ASN A 223 3.03 1.21 -3.87
CA ASN A 223 4.13 2.06 -3.43
C ASN A 223 5.19 2.16 -4.52
N GLN A 224 5.42 3.36 -5.01
CA GLN A 224 6.43 3.61 -6.03
C GLN A 224 7.82 3.17 -5.54
N VAL A 225 8.53 2.38 -6.33
CA VAL A 225 9.96 2.14 -6.12
C VAL A 225 10.73 3.30 -6.77
N PRO A 226 11.46 4.11 -5.99
CA PRO A 226 12.26 5.19 -6.57
C PRO A 226 13.25 4.60 -7.57
N GLU A 227 13.28 5.15 -8.78
CA GLU A 227 14.34 4.79 -9.71
C GLU A 227 15.70 5.16 -9.09
N PRO A 228 16.72 4.30 -9.20
CA PRO A 228 18.07 4.63 -8.77
C PRO A 228 18.53 5.88 -9.55
N SER A 229 18.44 6.94 -8.90
CA SER A 229 18.11 8.29 -9.32
C SER A 229 18.98 8.84 -10.43
N ALA A 230 18.36 9.59 -11.31
CA ALA A 230 18.91 10.76 -12.00
C ALA A 230 19.85 11.61 -11.09
N ALA A 231 19.72 11.60 -9.78
CA ALA A 231 20.65 12.19 -8.81
C ALA A 231 22.06 11.59 -8.87
N LEU A 232 22.21 10.27 -9.05
CA LEU A 232 23.53 9.65 -9.27
C LEU A 232 24.11 10.02 -10.65
N LEU A 233 23.26 10.08 -11.66
CA LEU A 233 23.65 10.54 -13.00
C LEU A 233 24.00 12.02 -13.00
N GLY A 234 23.25 12.85 -12.27
CA GLY A 234 23.55 14.27 -12.08
C GLY A 234 24.86 14.50 -11.32
N LEU A 235 25.12 13.73 -10.27
CA LEU A 235 26.39 13.78 -9.52
C LEU A 235 27.57 13.32 -10.39
N GLY A 236 27.39 12.25 -11.16
CA GLY A 236 28.39 11.75 -12.12
C GLY A 236 28.72 12.77 -13.22
N ALA A 237 27.71 13.46 -13.76
CA ALA A 237 27.87 14.51 -14.74
C ALA A 237 28.59 15.75 -14.16
N LEU A 238 28.28 16.13 -12.92
CA LEU A 238 28.92 17.25 -12.22
C LEU A 238 30.39 16.95 -11.95
N VAL A 239 30.72 15.75 -11.47
CA VAL A 239 32.10 15.30 -11.27
C VAL A 239 32.85 15.25 -12.60
N GLY A 240 32.23 14.74 -13.66
CA GLY A 240 32.81 14.74 -15.00
C GLY A 240 33.14 16.13 -15.55
N LEU A 241 32.27 17.14 -15.32
CA LEU A 241 32.50 18.53 -15.69
C LEU A 241 33.64 19.17 -14.91
N ILE A 242 33.76 18.87 -13.61
CA ILE A 242 34.85 19.39 -12.75
C ILE A 242 36.19 18.80 -13.18
N VAL A 243 36.26 17.52 -13.50
CA VAL A 243 37.47 16.84 -13.96
C VAL A 243 37.91 17.38 -15.34
N ARG A 244 36.94 17.60 -16.25
CA ARG A 244 37.24 18.17 -17.59
C ARG A 244 37.77 19.60 -17.54
N ARG A 245 37.39 20.40 -16.57
CA ARG A 245 37.82 21.78 -16.41
C ARG A 245 39.24 21.91 -15.84
N ARG A 246 39.82 20.81 -15.34
CA ARG A 246 41.18 20.75 -14.76
C ARG A 246 42.25 20.23 -15.74
N ARG A 247 41.83 19.84 -16.94
CA ARG A 247 42.74 19.53 -18.07
C ARG A 247 42.74 20.67 -19.08
#